data_436c5e2ae59e7e73445cb37dc31822f3
#
_entry.id   436c5e2ae59e7e73445cb37dc31822f3
#
_cell.length_a   1.000
_cell.length_b   1.000
_cell.length_c   1.000
_cell.angle_alpha   90.00
_cell.angle_beta   90.00
_cell.angle_gamma   90.00
#
_symmetry.space_group_name_H-M   'P 1'
#
loop_
_entity.id
_entity.type
_entity.pdbx_description
1 polymer ?
#
loop_
_entity_poly.entity_id
_entity_poly.type
_entity_poly.pdbx_seq_one_letter_code
_entity_poly.pdbx_strand_id
1 'polypeptide(L)'
;MNIHKNARLTPLRREEMALSVIEGASSKAHAARVYGVSAKIVARWVERYKAEGRAGMIDRSSRPAHMPQATAVSIAERIVALRRQRWTGKHIAHEVGVSPATVSRVLKRAGLSRLSDIEPAEPIRRYEREHPGEMIHIDIKKLGRFSQVGHRITGDPQKGKSRGAGWEFVHVCIDDASRIAFSQILPDEKKESAIAFLKAAVAYYASLGVTTARVMTDNGSCYRSKAFAKACRDLGLKHVRTRPYTPKTNGKAERFIQTALREWAYAIAYPTSDHRAAELPVWLHRYNWHRPHGSLKSKPPISRLALTEDNLLRLHS
;
A
#
# COMPACT_ATOMS: atom_id res chain seq x y z
N MET A 1 -22.18 -7.69 -18.55
CA MET A 1 -22.05 -9.04 -17.90
C MET A 1 -21.02 -9.83 -18.68
N ASN A 2 -19.99 -10.37 -18.05
CA ASN A 2 -18.97 -11.17 -18.73
C ASN A 2 -19.55 -12.53 -19.07
N ILE A 3 -19.61 -12.88 -20.34
CA ILE A 3 -20.06 -14.20 -20.79
C ILE A 3 -18.99 -15.22 -20.41
N HIS A 4 -19.35 -16.22 -19.61
CA HIS A 4 -18.41 -17.27 -19.22
C HIS A 4 -17.91 -17.99 -20.48
N LYS A 5 -16.57 -18.17 -20.59
CA LYS A 5 -15.93 -18.81 -21.77
C LYS A 5 -16.48 -20.21 -22.12
N ASN A 6 -17.04 -20.92 -21.13
CA ASN A 6 -17.63 -22.26 -21.28
C ASN A 6 -19.16 -22.23 -21.37
N ALA A 7 -19.79 -21.07 -21.62
CA ALA A 7 -21.23 -21.00 -21.80
C ALA A 7 -21.64 -21.74 -23.09
N ARG A 8 -22.54 -22.74 -22.97
CA ARG A 8 -23.03 -23.51 -24.12
C ARG A 8 -23.76 -22.64 -25.14
N LEU A 9 -24.49 -21.62 -24.68
CA LEU A 9 -25.24 -20.69 -25.51
C LEU A 9 -24.80 -19.26 -25.16
N THR A 10 -23.97 -18.67 -26.02
CA THR A 10 -23.70 -17.23 -26.02
C THR A 10 -24.90 -16.47 -26.61
N PRO A 11 -25.04 -15.14 -26.44
CA PRO A 11 -26.10 -14.37 -27.08
C PRO A 11 -26.17 -14.56 -28.58
N LEU A 12 -25.06 -14.62 -29.30
CA LEU A 12 -24.98 -14.92 -30.73
C LEU A 12 -25.51 -16.32 -31.04
N ARG A 13 -25.08 -17.34 -30.32
CA ARG A 13 -25.59 -18.71 -30.54
C ARG A 13 -27.05 -18.87 -30.20
N ARG A 14 -27.61 -18.07 -29.28
CA ARG A 14 -29.04 -18.02 -28.99
C ARG A 14 -29.81 -17.42 -30.16
N GLU A 15 -29.26 -16.36 -30.76
CA GLU A 15 -29.81 -15.72 -31.93
C GLU A 15 -29.82 -16.67 -33.14
N GLU A 16 -28.69 -17.29 -33.46
CA GLU A 16 -28.58 -18.28 -34.54
C GLU A 16 -29.57 -19.43 -34.37
N MET A 17 -29.65 -19.98 -33.16
CA MET A 17 -30.59 -21.05 -32.82
C MET A 17 -32.06 -20.60 -32.98
N ALA A 18 -32.41 -19.39 -32.54
CA ALA A 18 -33.75 -18.88 -32.62
C ALA A 18 -34.16 -18.61 -34.09
N LEU A 19 -33.27 -17.99 -34.85
CA LEU A 19 -33.46 -17.72 -36.27
C LEU A 19 -33.63 -19.00 -37.09
N SER A 20 -32.79 -20.01 -36.88
CA SER A 20 -32.88 -21.29 -37.60
C SER A 20 -34.25 -21.97 -37.44
N VAL A 21 -34.89 -21.77 -36.30
CA VAL A 21 -36.25 -22.30 -36.04
C VAL A 21 -37.31 -21.39 -36.61
N ILE A 22 -37.17 -20.07 -36.57
CA ILE A 22 -38.14 -19.09 -37.08
C ILE A 22 -38.20 -19.11 -38.60
N GLU A 23 -37.05 -19.23 -39.25
CA GLU A 23 -36.93 -19.30 -40.73
C GLU A 23 -37.28 -20.71 -41.28
N GLY A 24 -37.64 -21.64 -40.43
CA GLY A 24 -38.07 -22.98 -40.86
C GLY A 24 -36.92 -23.94 -41.22
N ALA A 25 -35.65 -23.51 -41.08
CA ALA A 25 -34.49 -24.33 -41.39
C ALA A 25 -34.31 -25.53 -40.42
N SER A 26 -34.86 -25.42 -39.20
CA SER A 26 -34.76 -26.45 -38.18
C SER A 26 -36.04 -26.60 -37.36
N SER A 27 -36.38 -27.84 -36.99
CA SER A 27 -37.38 -28.05 -35.94
C SER A 27 -36.80 -27.75 -34.57
N LYS A 28 -37.64 -27.43 -33.57
CA LYS A 28 -37.21 -27.21 -32.19
C LYS A 28 -36.44 -28.41 -31.61
N ALA A 29 -36.83 -29.63 -31.98
CA ALA A 29 -36.17 -30.85 -31.56
C ALA A 29 -34.78 -31.02 -32.22
N HIS A 30 -34.67 -30.67 -33.49
CA HIS A 30 -33.39 -30.71 -34.20
C HIS A 30 -32.41 -29.65 -33.61
N ALA A 31 -32.86 -28.40 -33.48
CA ALA A 31 -32.06 -27.35 -32.85
C ALA A 31 -31.62 -27.69 -31.46
N ALA A 32 -32.45 -28.35 -30.63
CA ALA A 32 -32.09 -28.81 -29.32
C ALA A 32 -30.90 -29.79 -29.34
N ARG A 33 -30.85 -30.69 -30.28
CA ARG A 33 -29.72 -31.63 -30.47
C ARG A 33 -28.46 -30.94 -30.94
N VAL A 34 -28.58 -30.07 -31.96
CA VAL A 34 -27.41 -29.32 -32.51
C VAL A 34 -26.74 -28.41 -31.47
N TYR A 35 -27.54 -27.68 -30.70
CA TYR A 35 -27.02 -26.75 -29.72
C TYR A 35 -26.80 -27.39 -28.29
N GLY A 36 -27.06 -28.68 -28.11
CA GLY A 36 -26.86 -29.39 -26.87
C GLY A 36 -27.73 -28.91 -25.71
N VAL A 37 -28.96 -28.47 -26.00
CA VAL A 37 -29.93 -27.95 -25.00
C VAL A 37 -31.29 -28.66 -25.12
N SER A 38 -32.18 -28.48 -24.15
CA SER A 38 -33.51 -29.07 -24.23
C SER A 38 -34.42 -28.30 -25.21
N ALA A 39 -35.40 -28.99 -25.83
CA ALA A 39 -36.39 -28.35 -26.70
C ALA A 39 -37.17 -27.21 -25.98
N LYS A 40 -37.35 -27.33 -24.66
CA LYS A 40 -37.95 -26.27 -23.82
C LYS A 40 -37.09 -25.01 -23.77
N ILE A 41 -35.76 -25.13 -23.77
CA ILE A 41 -34.83 -24.02 -23.82
C ILE A 41 -34.87 -23.35 -25.20
N VAL A 42 -34.91 -24.16 -26.27
CA VAL A 42 -35.08 -23.64 -27.63
C VAL A 42 -36.37 -22.84 -27.76
N ALA A 43 -37.50 -23.41 -27.33
CA ALA A 43 -38.79 -22.74 -27.37
C ALA A 43 -38.76 -21.38 -26.64
N ARG A 44 -38.18 -21.36 -25.43
CA ARG A 44 -38.02 -20.12 -24.64
C ARG A 44 -37.22 -19.04 -25.37
N TRP A 45 -36.13 -19.38 -26.02
CA TRP A 45 -35.33 -18.42 -26.77
C TRP A 45 -35.99 -17.95 -28.07
N VAL A 46 -36.71 -18.84 -28.77
CA VAL A 46 -37.51 -18.49 -29.91
C VAL A 46 -38.61 -17.48 -29.54
N GLU A 47 -39.38 -17.74 -28.49
CA GLU A 47 -40.44 -16.80 -28.05
C GLU A 47 -39.82 -15.45 -27.63
N ARG A 48 -38.65 -15.47 -26.94
CA ARG A 48 -37.96 -14.24 -26.55
C ARG A 48 -37.44 -13.45 -27.75
N TYR A 49 -36.95 -14.15 -28.77
CA TYR A 49 -36.52 -13.48 -30.01
C TYR A 49 -37.69 -12.85 -30.76
N LYS A 50 -38.81 -13.56 -30.84
CA LYS A 50 -40.04 -13.02 -31.44
C LYS A 50 -40.56 -11.77 -30.73
N ALA A 51 -40.45 -11.74 -29.39
CA ALA A 51 -40.94 -10.62 -28.58
C ALA A 51 -40.00 -9.42 -28.54
N GLU A 52 -38.68 -9.62 -28.51
CA GLU A 52 -37.69 -8.59 -28.17
C GLU A 52 -36.54 -8.50 -29.19
N GLY A 53 -36.55 -9.34 -30.20
CA GLY A 53 -35.47 -9.42 -31.21
C GLY A 53 -34.12 -9.77 -30.58
N ARG A 54 -33.06 -9.26 -31.13
CA ARG A 54 -31.69 -9.47 -30.71
C ARG A 54 -31.44 -9.05 -29.25
N ALA A 55 -32.09 -7.99 -28.78
CA ALA A 55 -31.97 -7.50 -27.42
C ALA A 55 -32.43 -8.56 -26.38
N GLY A 56 -33.39 -9.41 -26.75
CA GLY A 56 -33.87 -10.52 -25.93
C GLY A 56 -32.86 -11.62 -25.69
N MET A 57 -31.77 -11.70 -26.47
CA MET A 57 -30.76 -12.76 -26.35
C MET A 57 -29.76 -12.56 -25.19
N ILE A 58 -29.75 -11.38 -24.59
CA ILE A 58 -28.90 -11.04 -23.46
C ILE A 58 -29.41 -11.69 -22.17
N ASP A 59 -28.50 -12.08 -21.26
CA ASP A 59 -28.89 -12.63 -19.98
C ASP A 59 -29.62 -11.60 -19.12
N ARG A 60 -30.76 -11.99 -18.58
CA ARG A 60 -31.48 -11.20 -17.59
C ARG A 60 -30.99 -11.52 -16.18
N SER A 61 -31.14 -10.56 -15.26
CA SER A 61 -30.88 -10.81 -13.85
C SER A 61 -31.72 -11.98 -13.34
N SER A 62 -31.09 -12.91 -12.64
CA SER A 62 -31.76 -14.01 -11.96
C SER A 62 -32.42 -13.59 -10.62
N ARG A 63 -32.28 -12.31 -10.26
CA ARG A 63 -32.86 -11.77 -9.02
C ARG A 63 -34.38 -11.81 -9.10
N PRO A 64 -35.07 -12.37 -8.09
CA PRO A 64 -36.53 -12.34 -8.04
C PRO A 64 -37.08 -10.92 -8.09
N ALA A 65 -38.16 -10.71 -8.83
CA ALA A 65 -38.85 -9.41 -8.90
C ALA A 65 -39.49 -9.03 -7.54
N HIS A 66 -39.93 -10.05 -6.80
CA HIS A 66 -40.51 -9.88 -5.48
C HIS A 66 -39.67 -10.64 -4.44
N MET A 67 -39.37 -10.00 -3.32
CA MET A 67 -38.59 -10.55 -2.21
C MET A 67 -39.37 -10.34 -0.91
N PRO A 68 -40.26 -11.28 -0.53
CA PRO A 68 -41.13 -11.12 0.65
C PRO A 68 -40.37 -10.92 1.97
N GLN A 69 -39.17 -11.50 2.07
CA GLN A 69 -38.31 -11.43 3.27
C GLN A 69 -37.24 -10.32 3.18
N ALA A 70 -37.44 -9.34 2.29
CA ALA A 70 -36.52 -8.20 2.27
C ALA A 70 -36.66 -7.39 3.57
N THR A 71 -35.52 -6.94 4.10
CA THR A 71 -35.52 -6.03 5.25
C THR A 71 -36.34 -4.78 4.90
N ALA A 72 -37.31 -4.41 5.73
CA ALA A 72 -38.16 -3.24 5.55
C ALA A 72 -37.29 -1.97 5.37
N VAL A 73 -37.75 -1.06 4.55
CA VAL A 73 -37.01 0.19 4.25
C VAL A 73 -36.77 0.99 5.52
N SER A 74 -37.78 1.11 6.39
CA SER A 74 -37.67 1.82 7.68
C SER A 74 -36.57 1.25 8.60
N ILE A 75 -36.46 -0.08 8.65
CA ILE A 75 -35.39 -0.77 9.38
C ILE A 75 -34.02 -0.45 8.77
N ALA A 76 -33.91 -0.49 7.43
CA ALA A 76 -32.66 -0.17 6.74
C ALA A 76 -32.22 1.29 6.98
N GLU A 77 -33.14 2.23 6.93
CA GLU A 77 -32.90 3.63 7.24
C GLU A 77 -32.47 3.85 8.69
N ARG A 78 -33.11 3.16 9.65
CA ARG A 78 -32.74 3.21 11.06
C ARG A 78 -31.32 2.69 11.27
N ILE A 79 -30.95 1.59 10.64
CA ILE A 79 -29.58 1.04 10.67
C ILE A 79 -28.56 2.07 10.16
N VAL A 80 -28.85 2.73 9.05
CA VAL A 80 -27.98 3.77 8.47
C VAL A 80 -27.88 4.99 9.40
N ALA A 81 -28.98 5.45 9.98
CA ALA A 81 -28.99 6.57 10.92
C ALA A 81 -28.13 6.29 12.15
N LEU A 82 -28.26 5.11 12.77
CA LEU A 82 -27.47 4.70 13.92
C LEU A 82 -25.98 4.56 13.55
N ARG A 83 -25.65 4.06 12.35
CA ARG A 83 -24.27 4.00 11.89
C ARG A 83 -23.65 5.39 11.74
N ARG A 84 -24.39 6.36 11.23
CA ARG A 84 -23.94 7.77 11.15
C ARG A 84 -23.65 8.37 12.53
N GLN A 85 -24.34 7.90 13.59
CA GLN A 85 -24.03 8.20 14.98
C GLN A 85 -22.85 7.40 15.54
N ARG A 86 -22.08 6.72 14.68
CA ARG A 86 -20.88 5.91 14.99
C ARG A 86 -21.13 4.64 15.81
N TRP A 87 -22.37 4.13 15.83
CA TRP A 87 -22.69 2.88 16.52
C TRP A 87 -22.03 1.69 15.83
N THR A 88 -21.61 0.70 16.64
CA THR A 88 -21.04 -0.55 16.12
C THR A 88 -22.13 -1.46 15.53
N GLY A 89 -21.79 -2.31 14.57
CA GLY A 89 -22.79 -3.19 13.93
C GLY A 89 -23.48 -4.14 14.90
N LYS A 90 -22.80 -4.61 15.95
CA LYS A 90 -23.41 -5.45 17.01
C LYS A 90 -24.42 -4.66 17.83
N HIS A 91 -24.10 -3.43 18.20
CA HIS A 91 -24.99 -2.56 18.97
C HIS A 91 -26.23 -2.19 18.15
N ILE A 92 -26.06 -1.83 16.87
CA ILE A 92 -27.19 -1.58 15.96
C ILE A 92 -28.08 -2.81 15.82
N ALA A 93 -27.50 -4.01 15.69
CA ALA A 93 -28.27 -5.25 15.57
C ALA A 93 -29.16 -5.50 16.80
N HIS A 94 -28.63 -5.26 17.99
CA HIS A 94 -29.37 -5.38 19.25
C HIS A 94 -30.49 -4.34 19.32
N GLU A 95 -30.20 -3.08 19.04
CA GLU A 95 -31.16 -1.96 19.14
C GLU A 95 -32.32 -2.09 18.14
N VAL A 96 -32.03 -2.55 16.92
CA VAL A 96 -33.04 -2.64 15.85
C VAL A 96 -33.74 -4.01 15.82
N GLY A 97 -33.27 -4.98 16.62
CA GLY A 97 -33.86 -6.32 16.68
C GLY A 97 -33.60 -7.16 15.43
N VAL A 98 -32.48 -6.97 14.76
CA VAL A 98 -32.11 -7.74 13.57
C VAL A 98 -30.75 -8.45 13.72
N SER A 99 -30.47 -9.45 12.89
CA SER A 99 -29.18 -10.14 12.97
C SER A 99 -28.02 -9.21 12.58
N PRO A 100 -26.82 -9.40 13.16
CA PRO A 100 -25.61 -8.67 12.75
C PRO A 100 -25.29 -8.82 11.25
N ALA A 101 -25.65 -9.98 10.66
CA ALA A 101 -25.48 -10.23 9.23
C ALA A 101 -26.41 -9.33 8.38
N THR A 102 -27.62 -9.06 8.86
CA THR A 102 -28.55 -8.13 8.20
C THR A 102 -28.02 -6.70 8.26
N VAL A 103 -27.55 -6.25 9.43
CA VAL A 103 -26.89 -4.95 9.57
C VAL A 103 -25.71 -4.82 8.61
N SER A 104 -24.82 -5.82 8.56
CA SER A 104 -23.67 -5.81 7.67
C SER A 104 -24.07 -5.68 6.19
N ARG A 105 -25.11 -6.41 5.76
CA ARG A 105 -25.62 -6.33 4.37
C ARG A 105 -26.23 -4.97 4.05
N VAL A 106 -26.98 -4.39 4.97
CA VAL A 106 -27.58 -3.06 4.80
C VAL A 106 -26.47 -2.00 4.71
N LEU A 107 -25.52 -2.02 5.65
CA LEU A 107 -24.41 -1.07 5.68
C LEU A 107 -23.50 -1.20 4.46
N LYS A 108 -23.27 -2.42 3.96
CA LYS A 108 -22.51 -2.65 2.72
C LYS A 108 -23.20 -2.01 1.51
N ARG A 109 -24.52 -2.15 1.39
CA ARG A 109 -25.31 -1.51 0.32
C ARG A 109 -25.32 0.01 0.43
N ALA A 110 -25.27 0.54 1.64
CA ALA A 110 -25.20 1.97 1.91
C ALA A 110 -23.76 2.56 1.83
N GLY A 111 -22.73 1.74 1.58
CA GLY A 111 -21.33 2.20 1.56
C GLY A 111 -20.77 2.58 2.94
N LEU A 112 -21.37 2.06 4.05
CA LEU A 112 -21.05 2.42 5.44
C LEU A 112 -20.54 1.22 6.24
N SER A 113 -19.83 0.30 5.60
CA SER A 113 -19.33 -0.93 6.24
C SER A 113 -18.36 -0.64 7.37
N ARG A 114 -17.50 0.34 7.21
CA ARG A 114 -16.50 0.78 8.21
C ARG A 114 -16.92 2.12 8.80
N LEU A 115 -16.47 2.41 10.04
CA LEU A 115 -16.71 3.72 10.64
C LEU A 115 -15.98 4.85 9.89
N SER A 116 -14.85 4.54 9.25
CA SER A 116 -14.14 5.48 8.36
C SER A 116 -14.92 5.87 7.10
N ASP A 117 -15.95 5.10 6.74
CA ASP A 117 -16.76 5.40 5.55
C ASP A 117 -17.78 6.53 5.82
N ILE A 118 -18.02 6.84 7.11
CA ILE A 118 -18.90 7.95 7.52
C ILE A 118 -18.28 9.31 7.21
N GLU A 119 -16.97 9.40 7.45
CA GLU A 119 -16.14 10.58 7.17
C GLU A 119 -14.89 10.08 6.45
N PRO A 120 -14.92 9.98 5.13
CA PRO A 120 -13.74 9.60 4.37
C PRO A 120 -12.60 10.56 4.69
N ALA A 121 -11.44 10.02 5.05
CA ALA A 121 -10.25 10.83 5.25
C ALA A 121 -9.98 11.65 3.98
N GLU A 122 -9.61 12.92 4.15
CA GLU A 122 -9.19 13.74 3.02
C GLU A 122 -8.12 13.00 2.20
N PRO A 123 -8.21 13.06 0.86
CA PRO A 123 -7.21 12.41 0.02
C PRO A 123 -5.83 12.92 0.40
N ILE A 124 -4.90 11.98 0.63
CA ILE A 124 -3.53 12.31 0.99
C ILE A 124 -2.92 13.11 -0.17
N ARG A 125 -2.73 14.40 0.01
CA ARG A 125 -1.97 15.21 -0.94
C ARG A 125 -0.51 14.79 -0.84
N ARG A 126 -0.09 13.92 -1.76
CA ARG A 126 1.31 13.53 -1.90
C ARG A 126 2.03 14.70 -2.57
N TYR A 127 3.00 15.28 -1.88
CA TYR A 127 3.94 16.18 -2.50
C TYR A 127 5.24 15.43 -2.81
N GLU A 128 5.87 15.76 -3.89
CA GLU A 128 7.19 15.29 -4.29
C GLU A 128 7.95 16.48 -4.85
N ARG A 129 9.21 16.63 -4.48
CA ARG A 129 10.07 17.66 -5.05
C ARG A 129 10.46 17.23 -6.46
N GLU A 130 10.70 18.23 -7.30
CA GLU A 130 10.99 17.97 -8.72
C GLU A 130 12.43 17.50 -8.92
N HIS A 131 13.37 18.08 -8.16
CA HIS A 131 14.78 17.81 -8.34
C HIS A 131 15.42 17.19 -7.10
N PRO A 132 16.37 16.23 -7.31
CA PRO A 132 17.22 15.70 -6.24
C PRO A 132 17.95 16.80 -5.49
N GLY A 133 18.02 16.68 -4.16
CA GLY A 133 18.67 17.64 -3.28
C GLY A 133 17.79 18.83 -2.84
N GLU A 134 16.66 19.08 -3.47
CA GLU A 134 15.77 20.16 -2.99
C GLU A 134 15.33 19.95 -1.54
N MET A 135 15.18 18.71 -1.10
CA MET A 135 14.85 18.38 0.27
C MET A 135 15.30 16.97 0.63
N ILE A 136 16.06 16.85 1.71
CA ILE A 136 16.35 15.57 2.36
C ILE A 136 15.55 15.44 3.64
N HIS A 137 15.10 14.22 3.95
CA HIS A 137 14.37 13.88 5.18
C HIS A 137 15.28 13.11 6.10
N ILE A 138 15.39 13.52 7.35
CA ILE A 138 16.20 12.84 8.37
C ILE A 138 15.31 12.35 9.50
N ASP A 139 15.64 11.15 10.00
CA ASP A 139 14.99 10.52 11.15
C ASP A 139 15.96 9.58 11.88
N ILE A 140 15.61 9.14 13.09
CA ILE A 140 16.39 8.21 13.89
C ILE A 140 15.54 7.04 14.30
N LYS A 141 16.02 5.83 14.02
CA LYS A 141 15.39 4.58 14.45
C LYS A 141 16.22 3.86 15.50
N LYS A 142 15.64 3.65 16.67
CA LYS A 142 16.24 2.81 17.72
C LYS A 142 16.00 1.34 17.40
N LEU A 143 17.07 0.55 17.47
CA LEU A 143 17.03 -0.90 17.38
C LEU A 143 17.66 -1.49 18.64
N GLY A 144 17.06 -2.52 19.21
CA GLY A 144 17.66 -3.26 20.31
C GLY A 144 18.98 -3.89 19.87
N ARG A 145 20.03 -3.75 20.69
CA ARG A 145 21.27 -4.52 20.53
C ARG A 145 21.08 -5.93 21.04
N PHE A 146 21.80 -6.85 20.46
CA PHE A 146 21.84 -8.25 20.87
C PHE A 146 23.20 -8.84 20.59
N SER A 147 23.65 -9.69 21.48
CA SER A 147 24.93 -10.41 21.41
C SER A 147 24.78 -11.85 20.93
N GLN A 148 23.53 -12.32 20.81
CA GLN A 148 23.20 -13.68 20.38
C GLN A 148 21.78 -13.72 19.84
N VAL A 149 21.48 -14.75 19.03
CA VAL A 149 20.16 -14.92 18.40
C VAL A 149 19.08 -15.07 19.47
N GLY A 150 18.00 -14.30 19.34
CA GLY A 150 16.91 -14.23 20.31
C GLY A 150 15.99 -15.46 20.29
N HIS A 151 15.25 -15.65 21.39
CA HIS A 151 14.34 -16.79 21.61
C HIS A 151 13.27 -16.98 20.51
N ARG A 152 12.87 -15.94 19.83
CA ARG A 152 11.92 -16.03 18.70
C ARG A 152 12.43 -16.91 17.56
N ILE A 153 13.74 -17.05 17.44
CA ILE A 153 14.40 -17.84 16.40
C ILE A 153 14.84 -19.19 16.95
N THR A 154 15.38 -19.20 18.18
CA THR A 154 15.83 -20.45 18.82
C THR A 154 14.69 -21.32 19.34
N GLY A 155 13.49 -20.77 19.53
CA GLY A 155 12.36 -21.45 20.15
C GLY A 155 12.50 -21.68 21.68
N ASP A 156 13.63 -21.30 22.27
CA ASP A 156 13.93 -21.52 23.69
C ASP A 156 13.92 -20.19 24.46
N PRO A 157 12.95 -19.96 25.38
CA PRO A 157 12.85 -18.73 26.15
C PRO A 157 14.04 -18.48 27.10
N GLN A 158 14.84 -19.49 27.38
CA GLN A 158 16.05 -19.37 28.27
C GLN A 158 17.27 -18.91 27.46
N LYS A 159 17.31 -19.14 26.17
CA LYS A 159 18.39 -18.73 25.28
C LYS A 159 18.13 -17.34 24.65
N GLY A 160 19.17 -16.66 24.27
CA GLY A 160 19.08 -15.40 23.52
C GLY A 160 18.73 -14.16 24.34
N LYS A 161 18.91 -14.19 25.66
CA LYS A 161 18.72 -13.02 26.51
C LYS A 161 19.94 -12.10 26.41
N SER A 162 19.77 -10.96 25.80
CA SER A 162 20.80 -9.91 25.67
C SER A 162 20.58 -8.80 26.73
N ARG A 163 20.54 -9.17 28.02
CA ARG A 163 20.33 -8.19 29.09
C ARG A 163 21.48 -7.17 29.10
N GLY A 164 21.16 -5.87 29.19
CA GLY A 164 22.13 -4.79 29.21
C GLY A 164 22.79 -4.45 27.88
N ALA A 165 22.43 -5.10 26.79
CA ALA A 165 23.02 -4.84 25.45
C ALA A 165 22.76 -3.42 24.92
N GLY A 166 21.72 -2.73 25.43
CA GLY A 166 21.41 -1.36 25.06
C GLY A 166 20.74 -1.23 23.67
N TRP A 167 21.01 -0.11 23.01
CA TRP A 167 20.39 0.29 21.77
C TRP A 167 21.41 0.65 20.70
N GLU A 168 21.05 0.46 19.46
CA GLU A 168 21.67 1.04 18.29
C GLU A 168 20.78 2.17 17.76
N PHE A 169 21.39 3.28 17.36
CA PHE A 169 20.67 4.43 16.82
C PHE A 169 20.98 4.53 15.33
N VAL A 170 20.05 4.08 14.53
CA VAL A 170 20.16 4.12 13.07
C VAL A 170 19.67 5.47 12.61
N HIS A 171 20.58 6.36 12.26
CA HIS A 171 20.29 7.61 11.63
C HIS A 171 20.04 7.38 10.15
N VAL A 172 18.94 7.91 9.63
CA VAL A 172 18.53 7.72 8.25
C VAL A 172 18.33 9.07 7.56
N CYS A 173 18.70 9.13 6.30
CA CYS A 173 18.44 10.25 5.42
C CYS A 173 17.91 9.73 4.10
N ILE A 174 16.90 10.39 3.54
CA ILE A 174 16.37 10.06 2.21
C ILE A 174 16.04 11.33 1.44
N ASP A 175 16.46 11.40 0.19
CA ASP A 175 16.12 12.51 -0.69
C ASP A 175 14.66 12.40 -1.16
N ASP A 176 13.98 13.55 -1.18
CA ASP A 176 12.55 13.65 -1.50
C ASP A 176 12.23 13.26 -2.94
N ALA A 177 13.05 13.64 -3.90
CA ALA A 177 12.83 13.42 -5.32
C ALA A 177 13.39 12.07 -5.79
N SER A 178 14.67 11.80 -5.52
CA SER A 178 15.34 10.59 -6.04
C SER A 178 15.05 9.34 -5.24
N ARG A 179 14.68 9.45 -3.95
CA ARG A 179 14.61 8.34 -2.99
C ARG A 179 15.97 7.73 -2.65
N ILE A 180 17.06 8.33 -3.05
CA ILE A 180 18.39 7.90 -2.64
C ILE A 180 18.48 8.04 -1.13
N ALA A 181 18.99 7.02 -0.47
CA ALA A 181 19.07 6.95 0.97
C ALA A 181 20.52 6.84 1.45
N PHE A 182 20.78 7.44 2.60
CA PHE A 182 22.02 7.33 3.35
C PHE A 182 21.70 6.98 4.79
N SER A 183 22.46 6.09 5.43
CA SER A 183 22.25 5.71 6.82
C SER A 183 23.54 5.35 7.50
N GLN A 184 23.61 5.65 8.81
CA GLN A 184 24.71 5.27 9.70
C GLN A 184 24.17 4.85 11.04
N ILE A 185 24.84 3.90 11.69
CA ILE A 185 24.61 3.56 13.09
C ILE A 185 25.54 4.40 13.93
N LEU A 186 24.96 5.22 14.82
CA LEU A 186 25.70 6.11 15.70
C LEU A 186 25.45 5.74 17.18
N PRO A 187 26.30 6.18 18.11
CA PRO A 187 26.22 5.74 19.50
C PRO A 187 24.96 6.22 20.23
N ASP A 188 24.37 7.33 19.80
CA ASP A 188 23.20 7.91 20.45
C ASP A 188 22.35 8.77 19.50
N GLU A 189 21.26 9.32 20.04
CA GLU A 189 20.37 10.28 19.36
C GLU A 189 20.59 11.73 19.81
N LYS A 190 21.76 12.05 20.38
CA LYS A 190 22.06 13.40 20.85
C LYS A 190 22.39 14.34 19.68
N LYS A 191 22.44 15.65 20.00
CA LYS A 191 22.69 16.70 19.01
C LYS A 191 24.01 16.54 18.28
N GLU A 192 25.05 16.04 18.98
CA GLU A 192 26.40 15.83 18.42
C GLU A 192 26.35 14.75 17.32
N SER A 193 25.74 13.61 17.60
CA SER A 193 25.54 12.52 16.64
C SER A 193 24.66 12.97 15.48
N ALA A 194 23.57 13.70 15.74
CA ALA A 194 22.68 14.21 14.69
C ALA A 194 23.40 15.22 13.76
N ILE A 195 24.30 16.05 14.30
CA ILE A 195 25.10 17.01 13.50
C ILE A 195 26.15 16.26 12.67
N ALA A 196 26.86 15.30 13.28
CA ALA A 196 27.81 14.47 12.55
C ALA A 196 27.15 13.74 11.37
N PHE A 197 26.00 13.15 11.63
CA PHE A 197 25.19 12.49 10.59
C PHE A 197 24.75 13.44 9.49
N LEU A 198 24.24 14.65 9.83
CA LEU A 198 23.84 15.64 8.85
C LEU A 198 24.98 16.00 7.91
N LYS A 199 26.18 16.25 8.47
CA LYS A 199 27.39 16.57 7.68
C LYS A 199 27.78 15.42 6.75
N ALA A 200 27.77 14.19 7.25
CA ALA A 200 28.06 12.98 6.46
C ALA A 200 27.03 12.76 5.34
N ALA A 201 25.73 12.97 5.62
CA ALA A 201 24.67 12.87 4.62
C ALA A 201 24.84 13.90 3.50
N VAL A 202 25.11 15.17 3.84
CA VAL A 202 25.34 16.22 2.85
C VAL A 202 26.57 15.90 1.99
N ALA A 203 27.67 15.42 2.60
CA ALA A 203 28.88 15.02 1.89
C ALA A 203 28.60 13.82 0.94
N TYR A 204 27.80 12.85 1.39
CA TYR A 204 27.39 11.73 0.55
C TYR A 204 26.58 12.19 -0.67
N TYR A 205 25.60 13.07 -0.52
CA TYR A 205 24.86 13.59 -1.66
C TYR A 205 25.76 14.42 -2.58
N ALA A 206 26.67 15.22 -2.03
CA ALA A 206 27.65 15.98 -2.81
C ALA A 206 28.55 15.07 -3.65
N SER A 207 28.96 13.90 -3.13
CA SER A 207 29.76 12.91 -3.90
C SER A 207 28.98 12.30 -5.09
N LEU A 208 27.64 12.36 -5.06
CA LEU A 208 26.77 11.97 -6.16
C LEU A 208 26.41 13.15 -7.09
N GLY A 209 27.04 14.30 -6.92
CA GLY A 209 26.75 15.52 -7.70
C GLY A 209 25.45 16.22 -7.29
N VAL A 210 24.89 15.91 -6.12
CA VAL A 210 23.62 16.48 -5.64
C VAL A 210 23.86 17.54 -4.59
N THR A 211 23.48 18.78 -4.88
CA THR A 211 23.53 19.90 -3.92
C THR A 211 22.26 19.91 -3.08
N THR A 212 22.40 19.81 -1.76
CA THR A 212 21.27 19.79 -0.83
C THR A 212 20.86 21.22 -0.44
N ALA A 213 19.56 21.55 -0.58
CA ALA A 213 19.04 22.88 -0.26
C ALA A 213 18.27 22.93 1.07
N ARG A 214 17.57 21.85 1.44
CA ARG A 214 16.71 21.81 2.63
C ARG A 214 16.83 20.48 3.34
N VAL A 215 16.70 20.55 4.67
CA VAL A 215 16.59 19.34 5.51
C VAL A 215 15.28 19.37 6.29
N MET A 216 14.50 18.30 6.21
CA MET A 216 13.30 18.09 7.00
C MET A 216 13.58 17.10 8.12
N THR A 217 13.16 17.44 9.34
CA THR A 217 13.24 16.59 10.52
C THR A 217 11.91 16.60 11.27
N ASP A 218 11.72 15.65 12.16
CA ASP A 218 10.72 15.75 13.21
C ASP A 218 11.05 16.81 14.26
N ASN A 219 10.32 16.83 15.38
CA ASN A 219 10.54 17.74 16.51
C ASN A 219 11.40 17.12 17.63
N GLY A 220 12.21 16.11 17.34
CA GLY A 220 13.14 15.51 18.28
C GLY A 220 14.07 16.55 18.93
N SER A 221 14.43 16.32 20.19
CA SER A 221 15.23 17.28 20.98
C SER A 221 16.59 17.63 20.33
N CYS A 222 17.24 16.65 19.70
CA CYS A 222 18.50 16.83 18.98
C CYS A 222 18.35 17.84 17.84
N TYR A 223 17.26 17.77 17.06
CA TYR A 223 16.98 18.65 15.92
C TYR A 223 16.50 20.05 16.33
N ARG A 224 15.94 20.18 17.55
CA ARG A 224 15.53 21.48 18.10
C ARG A 224 16.68 22.28 18.69
N SER A 225 17.84 21.68 18.82
CA SER A 225 19.02 22.31 19.45
C SER A 225 19.53 23.50 18.62
N LYS A 226 20.03 24.53 19.31
CA LYS A 226 20.71 25.66 18.67
C LYS A 226 21.93 25.21 17.86
N ALA A 227 22.63 24.17 18.32
CA ALA A 227 23.79 23.61 17.64
C ALA A 227 23.43 22.98 16.30
N PHE A 228 22.33 22.22 16.23
CA PHE A 228 21.85 21.64 14.97
C PHE A 228 21.40 22.74 13.98
N ALA A 229 20.68 23.76 14.47
CA ALA A 229 20.29 24.91 13.65
C ALA A 229 21.52 25.69 13.14
N LYS A 230 22.58 25.81 13.93
CA LYS A 230 23.86 26.39 13.48
C LYS A 230 24.49 25.53 12.38
N ALA A 231 24.57 24.22 12.57
CA ALA A 231 25.13 23.29 11.57
C ALA A 231 24.39 23.36 10.25
N CYS A 232 23.04 23.48 10.27
CA CYS A 232 22.27 23.68 9.06
C CYS A 232 22.66 25.00 8.34
N ARG A 233 22.82 26.10 9.06
CA ARG A 233 23.26 27.40 8.47
C ARG A 233 24.67 27.29 7.88
N ASP A 234 25.61 26.71 8.64
CA ASP A 234 27.01 26.54 8.20
C ASP A 234 27.11 25.70 6.91
N LEU A 235 26.15 24.78 6.70
CA LEU A 235 26.02 23.97 5.47
C LEU A 235 25.12 24.61 4.39
N GLY A 236 24.62 25.81 4.58
CA GLY A 236 23.73 26.47 3.63
C GLY A 236 22.33 25.87 3.52
N LEU A 237 21.90 25.07 4.53
CA LEU A 237 20.64 24.33 4.49
C LEU A 237 19.49 25.08 5.16
N LYS A 238 18.32 25.11 4.52
CA LYS A 238 17.08 25.53 5.16
C LYS A 238 16.53 24.38 5.99
N HIS A 239 16.52 24.53 7.32
CA HIS A 239 15.92 23.54 8.21
C HIS A 239 14.40 23.70 8.27
N VAL A 240 13.67 22.63 7.98
CA VAL A 240 12.20 22.53 8.02
C VAL A 240 11.83 21.48 9.06
N ARG A 241 10.97 21.82 10.01
CA ARG A 241 10.44 20.85 10.99
C ARG A 241 9.00 20.50 10.68
N THR A 242 8.61 19.25 10.98
CA THR A 242 7.21 18.81 10.86
C THR A 242 6.32 19.64 11.79
N ARG A 243 5.10 19.93 11.35
CA ARG A 243 4.12 20.58 12.23
C ARG A 243 3.69 19.60 13.32
N PRO A 244 3.44 20.08 14.57
CA PRO A 244 2.84 19.25 15.60
C PRO A 244 1.56 18.58 15.10
N TYR A 245 1.33 17.35 15.52
CA TYR A 245 0.15 16.54 15.15
C TYR A 245 -0.06 16.26 13.65
N THR A 246 0.96 16.50 12.81
CA THR A 246 0.95 16.15 11.38
C THR A 246 2.12 15.22 11.03
N PRO A 247 2.13 13.97 11.55
CA PRO A 247 3.23 13.03 11.34
C PRO A 247 3.48 12.67 9.87
N LYS A 248 2.45 12.82 9.03
CA LYS A 248 2.52 12.50 7.59
C LYS A 248 3.57 13.33 6.80
N THR A 249 4.12 14.39 7.39
CA THR A 249 5.09 15.26 6.71
C THR A 249 6.48 14.61 6.57
N ASN A 250 6.90 13.71 7.49
CA ASN A 250 8.16 12.97 7.39
C ASN A 250 7.98 11.53 6.83
N GLY A 251 6.85 11.28 6.18
CA GLY A 251 6.45 9.95 5.71
C GLY A 251 7.43 9.25 4.77
N LYS A 252 8.39 9.99 4.15
CA LYS A 252 9.42 9.39 3.30
C LYS A 252 10.50 8.72 4.13
N ALA A 253 10.99 9.36 5.18
CA ALA A 253 11.91 8.76 6.14
C ALA A 253 11.25 7.59 6.88
N GLU A 254 10.01 7.74 7.34
CA GLU A 254 9.25 6.66 7.98
C GLU A 254 9.07 5.45 7.05
N ARG A 255 8.75 5.66 5.77
CA ARG A 255 8.61 4.58 4.79
C ARG A 255 9.96 3.92 4.50
N PHE A 256 11.03 4.69 4.43
CA PHE A 256 12.38 4.14 4.27
C PHE A 256 12.74 3.27 5.48
N ILE A 257 12.52 3.76 6.71
CA ILE A 257 12.72 2.98 7.94
C ILE A 257 11.94 1.66 7.90
N GLN A 258 10.65 1.68 7.52
CA GLN A 258 9.86 0.45 7.39
C GLN A 258 10.45 -0.53 6.38
N THR A 259 11.04 -0.03 5.30
CA THR A 259 11.73 -0.85 4.31
C THR A 259 13.02 -1.42 4.87
N ALA A 260 13.84 -0.59 5.54
CA ALA A 260 15.07 -1.01 6.20
C ALA A 260 14.83 -2.08 7.28
N LEU A 261 13.75 -1.95 8.06
CA LEU A 261 13.39 -2.95 9.05
C LEU A 261 13.09 -4.31 8.42
N ARG A 262 12.37 -4.34 7.30
CA ARG A 262 11.95 -5.58 6.63
C ARG A 262 13.04 -6.21 5.79
N GLU A 263 13.83 -5.39 5.09
CA GLU A 263 14.76 -5.87 4.07
C GLU A 263 16.21 -5.93 4.56
N TRP A 264 16.50 -5.35 5.71
CA TRP A 264 17.80 -5.38 6.37
C TRP A 264 17.69 -5.80 7.83
N ALA A 265 17.19 -4.95 8.74
CA ALA A 265 17.37 -5.12 10.18
C ALA A 265 16.79 -6.43 10.75
N TYR A 266 15.71 -6.94 10.15
CA TYR A 266 15.00 -8.17 10.53
C TYR A 266 14.80 -9.13 9.35
N ALA A 267 15.55 -8.95 8.26
CA ALA A 267 15.43 -9.79 7.06
C ALA A 267 15.91 -11.21 7.30
N ILE A 268 16.97 -11.34 8.12
CA ILE A 268 17.56 -12.63 8.50
C ILE A 268 17.86 -12.63 10.01
N ALA A 269 18.14 -13.82 10.54
CA ALA A 269 18.58 -14.02 11.90
C ALA A 269 20.08 -13.73 12.03
N TYR A 270 20.44 -12.47 12.20
CA TYR A 270 21.84 -12.12 12.44
C TYR A 270 22.38 -12.75 13.75
N PRO A 271 23.61 -13.26 13.76
CA PRO A 271 24.21 -13.79 14.98
C PRO A 271 24.33 -12.74 16.10
N THR A 272 24.76 -11.53 15.76
CA THR A 272 24.90 -10.39 16.68
C THR A 272 24.49 -9.08 16.00
N SER A 273 24.36 -8.02 16.80
CA SER A 273 24.13 -6.66 16.27
C SER A 273 25.27 -6.20 15.37
N ASP A 274 26.51 -6.61 15.63
CA ASP A 274 27.65 -6.19 14.80
C ASP A 274 27.57 -6.80 13.39
N HIS A 275 27.13 -8.05 13.27
CA HIS A 275 26.84 -8.64 11.95
C HIS A 275 25.72 -7.89 11.21
N ARG A 276 24.65 -7.51 11.96
CA ARG A 276 23.59 -6.68 11.38
C ARG A 276 24.11 -5.33 10.92
N ALA A 277 24.98 -4.70 11.71
CA ALA A 277 25.57 -3.41 11.36
C ALA A 277 26.48 -3.49 10.13
N ALA A 278 27.28 -4.55 10.02
CA ALA A 278 28.16 -4.78 8.87
C ALA A 278 27.39 -4.94 7.54
N GLU A 279 26.15 -5.47 7.58
CA GLU A 279 25.29 -5.61 6.40
C GLU A 279 24.61 -4.30 5.97
N LEU A 280 24.59 -3.26 6.79
CA LEU A 280 23.91 -2.01 6.45
C LEU A 280 24.45 -1.34 5.16
N PRO A 281 25.76 -1.17 4.96
CA PRO A 281 26.31 -0.59 3.74
C PRO A 281 25.95 -1.40 2.48
N VAL A 282 26.03 -2.74 2.58
CA VAL A 282 25.72 -3.65 1.48
C VAL A 282 24.24 -3.53 1.08
N TRP A 283 23.35 -3.51 2.09
CA TRP A 283 21.93 -3.33 1.85
C TRP A 283 21.60 -1.94 1.28
N LEU A 284 22.24 -0.85 1.78
CA LEU A 284 22.06 0.51 1.25
C LEU A 284 22.49 0.62 -0.20
N HIS A 285 23.62 -0.01 -0.57
CA HIS A 285 24.04 -0.08 -1.95
C HIS A 285 22.96 -0.74 -2.81
N ARG A 286 22.49 -1.92 -2.40
CA ARG A 286 21.40 -2.62 -3.10
C ARG A 286 20.14 -1.76 -3.18
N TYR A 287 19.76 -1.08 -2.12
CA TYR A 287 18.60 -0.20 -2.06
C TYR A 287 18.71 0.93 -3.09
N ASN A 288 19.83 1.61 -3.15
CA ASN A 288 20.03 2.77 -4.01
C ASN A 288 20.21 2.40 -5.48
N TRP A 289 20.92 1.33 -5.78
CA TRP A 289 21.40 0.99 -7.14
C TRP A 289 20.57 -0.09 -7.83
N HIS A 290 19.96 -1.00 -7.09
CA HIS A 290 19.33 -2.19 -7.69
C HIS A 290 17.87 -2.37 -7.33
N ARG A 291 17.42 -1.82 -6.20
CA ARG A 291 16.05 -2.06 -5.72
C ARG A 291 15.01 -1.35 -6.56
N PRO A 292 14.03 -2.07 -7.17
CA PRO A 292 12.91 -1.45 -7.86
C PRO A 292 12.06 -0.62 -6.89
N HIS A 293 11.75 0.62 -7.25
CA HIS A 293 10.96 1.52 -6.41
C HIS A 293 9.61 1.85 -7.07
N GLY A 294 8.49 1.59 -6.38
CA GLY A 294 7.13 1.74 -6.94
C GLY A 294 6.82 3.16 -7.43
N SER A 295 7.27 4.21 -6.70
CA SER A 295 7.07 5.59 -7.13
C SER A 295 7.99 6.02 -8.28
N LEU A 296 8.99 5.22 -8.62
CA LEU A 296 9.96 5.48 -9.68
C LEU A 296 9.74 4.57 -10.92
N LYS A 297 8.51 4.11 -11.12
CA LYS A 297 8.16 3.20 -12.23
C LYS A 297 9.03 1.94 -12.25
N SER A 298 9.25 1.36 -11.07
CA SER A 298 10.11 0.19 -10.85
C SER A 298 11.60 0.37 -11.21
N LYS A 299 12.08 1.60 -11.34
CA LYS A 299 13.50 1.90 -11.46
C LYS A 299 14.15 2.08 -10.08
N PRO A 300 15.46 1.84 -9.92
CA PRO A 300 16.17 2.09 -8.67
C PRO A 300 16.31 3.61 -8.40
N PRO A 301 16.50 4.03 -7.14
CA PRO A 301 16.66 5.44 -6.76
C PRO A 301 17.71 6.21 -7.55
N ILE A 302 18.86 5.58 -7.82
CA ILE A 302 19.98 6.19 -8.54
C ILE A 302 19.63 6.61 -9.97
N SER A 303 18.65 5.97 -10.60
CA SER A 303 18.20 6.32 -11.95
C SER A 303 17.69 7.75 -12.09
N ARG A 304 17.36 8.43 -10.96
CA ARG A 304 16.96 9.85 -10.95
C ARG A 304 18.14 10.82 -11.13
N LEU A 305 19.36 10.34 -10.98
CA LEU A 305 20.57 11.15 -11.20
C LEU A 305 21.17 10.89 -12.60
N ALA A 306 20.51 10.10 -13.46
CA ALA A 306 21.03 9.64 -14.73
C ALA A 306 22.39 8.91 -14.61
N LEU A 307 22.70 8.39 -13.42
CA LEU A 307 23.86 7.55 -13.19
C LEU A 307 23.49 6.09 -13.49
N THR A 308 24.38 5.39 -14.20
CA THR A 308 24.29 3.96 -14.51
C THR A 308 25.43 3.21 -13.85
N GLU A 309 25.38 1.88 -13.81
CA GLU A 309 26.47 1.05 -13.27
C GLU A 309 27.81 1.33 -13.96
N ASP A 310 27.79 1.64 -15.25
CA ASP A 310 28.99 1.99 -16.01
C ASP A 310 29.66 3.29 -15.52
N ASN A 311 28.89 4.20 -14.91
CA ASN A 311 29.43 5.43 -14.32
C ASN A 311 30.10 5.20 -12.95
N LEU A 312 29.78 4.06 -12.27
CA LEU A 312 30.39 3.69 -10.98
C LEU A 312 31.86 3.35 -11.12
N LEU A 313 32.24 2.64 -12.17
CA LEU A 313 33.65 2.27 -12.43
C LEU A 313 34.53 3.51 -12.66
N ARG A 314 33.95 4.62 -13.10
CA ARG A 314 34.65 5.90 -13.29
C ARG A 314 34.77 6.74 -12.01
N LEU A 315 33.92 6.49 -10.98
CA LEU A 315 33.98 7.22 -9.70
C LEU A 315 34.91 6.55 -8.69
N HIS A 316 35.34 5.32 -8.94
CA HIS A 316 36.27 4.54 -8.11
C HIS A 316 37.63 4.27 -8.79
N SER A 317 37.87 4.80 -9.98
CA SER A 317 39.15 4.89 -10.65
C SER A 317 39.72 6.31 -10.53
#